data_f50a95f9b52aac87a2beaca9b874929b
#
_entry.id   f50a95f9b52aac87a2beaca9b874929b
#
_cell.length_a   1.000
_cell.length_b   1.000
_cell.length_c   1.000
_cell.angle_alpha   90.00
_cell.angle_beta   90.00
_cell.angle_gamma   90.00
#
_symmetry.space_group_name_H-M   'P 1'
#
loop_
_entity.id
_entity.type
_entity.pdbx_description
1 polymer ?
#
loop_
_entity_poly.entity_id
_entity_poly.type
_entity_poly.pdbx_seq_one_letter_code
_entity_poly.pdbx_strand_id
1 'polypeptide(L)'
;YKQHRDPKSLDAALAEAAPNGVDGNFENVGGEILNAVLRRMNAFGRVALCGMISGYDGVPIPLSNPSLMLTQRLRVEGFIVSEHMDVWPEALKELGTLVATGRLKYRETIAPRIEDAPQAFLGLLKGKNFGKQLVKLL
;
A
#
# COMPACT_ATOMS: atom_id res chain seq x y z
N TYR A 1 -10.70 1.58 -0.41
CA TYR A 1 -10.16 2.85 0.13
C TYR A 1 -10.82 4.07 -0.50
N LYS A 2 -10.93 4.16 -1.82
CA LYS A 2 -11.56 5.33 -2.51
C LYS A 2 -13.01 5.57 -2.09
N GLN A 3 -13.71 4.55 -1.66
CA GLN A 3 -15.09 4.61 -1.16
C GLN A 3 -15.17 4.98 0.32
N HIS A 4 -14.07 4.81 1.07
CA HIS A 4 -14.00 5.03 2.51
C HIS A 4 -12.99 6.15 2.82
N ARG A 5 -13.38 7.40 2.54
CA ARG A 5 -12.50 8.56 2.72
C ARG A 5 -12.48 9.09 4.15
N ASP A 6 -13.52 8.80 4.92
CA ASP A 6 -13.54 9.16 6.33
C ASP A 6 -12.98 8.01 7.20
N PRO A 7 -12.30 8.33 8.32
CA PRO A 7 -11.67 7.33 9.18
C PRO A 7 -12.65 6.29 9.73
N LYS A 8 -13.87 6.69 10.08
CA LYS A 8 -14.88 5.77 10.65
C LYS A 8 -15.34 4.73 9.63
N SER A 9 -15.56 5.16 8.39
CA SER A 9 -15.93 4.26 7.29
C SER A 9 -14.79 3.30 6.94
N LEU A 10 -13.52 3.76 7.00
CA LEU A 10 -12.35 2.92 6.77
C LEU A 10 -12.17 1.88 7.89
N ASP A 11 -12.32 2.27 9.15
CA ASP A 11 -12.24 1.36 10.30
C ASP A 11 -13.33 0.27 10.24
N ALA A 12 -14.56 0.63 9.87
CA ALA A 12 -15.66 -0.32 9.71
C ALA A 12 -15.39 -1.32 8.59
N ALA A 13 -14.91 -0.84 7.43
CA ALA A 13 -14.56 -1.69 6.30
C ALA A 13 -13.40 -2.64 6.61
N LEU A 14 -12.38 -2.17 7.36
CA LEU A 14 -11.29 -3.03 7.81
C LEU A 14 -11.75 -4.05 8.86
N ALA A 15 -12.67 -3.67 9.74
CA ALA A 15 -13.24 -4.61 10.72
C ALA A 15 -14.02 -5.74 10.03
N GLU A 16 -14.77 -5.42 8.98
CA GLU A 16 -15.49 -6.39 8.18
C GLU A 16 -14.53 -7.30 7.38
N ALA A 17 -13.53 -6.71 6.72
CA ALA A 17 -12.59 -7.44 5.87
C ALA A 17 -11.58 -8.30 6.68
N ALA A 18 -11.24 -7.88 7.89
CA ALA A 18 -10.31 -8.56 8.79
C ALA A 18 -10.92 -8.71 10.20
N PRO A 19 -11.95 -9.55 10.36
CA PRO A 19 -12.67 -9.70 11.64
C PRO A 19 -11.77 -10.18 12.77
N ASN A 20 -10.73 -10.96 12.46
CA ASN A 20 -9.76 -11.50 13.41
C ASN A 20 -8.56 -10.58 13.63
N GLY A 21 -8.58 -9.35 13.11
CA GLY A 21 -7.45 -8.41 13.14
C GLY A 21 -6.45 -8.64 12.02
N VAL A 22 -5.30 -7.96 12.11
CA VAL A 22 -4.23 -7.96 11.10
C VAL A 22 -2.91 -8.35 11.74
N ASP A 23 -2.27 -9.40 11.25
CA ASP A 23 -0.98 -9.87 11.74
C ASP A 23 0.19 -9.28 10.95
N GLY A 24 -0.02 -8.97 9.66
CA GLY A 24 0.99 -8.40 8.78
C GLY A 24 0.42 -7.31 7.88
N ASN A 25 1.12 -6.20 7.77
CA ASN A 25 0.80 -5.11 6.83
C ASN A 25 2.01 -4.78 5.96
N PHE A 26 1.79 -4.78 4.64
CA PHE A 26 2.76 -4.25 3.67
C PHE A 26 2.35 -2.80 3.36
N GLU A 27 3.11 -1.84 3.86
CA GLU A 27 2.71 -0.43 3.88
C GLU A 27 3.36 0.37 2.76
N ASN A 28 2.55 1.02 1.95
CA ASN A 28 2.97 1.91 0.87
C ASN A 28 2.34 3.31 0.92
N VAL A 29 1.39 3.55 1.79
CA VAL A 29 0.52 4.75 1.74
C VAL A 29 0.78 5.70 2.89
N GLY A 30 0.82 5.21 4.11
CA GLY A 30 0.88 6.05 5.32
C GLY A 30 -0.46 6.69 5.67
N GLY A 31 -0.41 7.75 6.48
CA GLY A 31 -1.57 8.57 6.82
C GLY A 31 -2.71 7.79 7.47
N GLU A 32 -3.94 8.14 7.10
CA GLU A 32 -5.14 7.53 7.70
C GLU A 32 -5.27 6.04 7.44
N ILE A 33 -4.71 5.53 6.33
CA ILE A 33 -4.71 4.09 6.06
C ILE A 33 -3.84 3.36 7.07
N LEU A 34 -2.60 3.81 7.26
CA LEU A 34 -1.70 3.22 8.27
C LEU A 34 -2.32 3.33 9.67
N ASN A 35 -2.86 4.50 10.02
CA ASN A 35 -3.51 4.70 11.31
C ASN A 35 -4.67 3.70 11.53
N ALA A 36 -5.51 3.47 10.53
CA ALA A 36 -6.61 2.53 10.60
C ALA A 36 -6.12 1.08 10.74
N VAL A 37 -5.08 0.70 9.97
CA VAL A 37 -4.48 -0.63 10.07
C VAL A 37 -3.88 -0.85 11.46
N LEU A 38 -3.12 0.12 12.00
CA LEU A 38 -2.51 0.00 13.32
C LEU A 38 -3.54 -0.25 14.43
N ARG A 39 -4.75 0.33 14.32
CA ARG A 39 -5.86 0.07 15.26
C ARG A 39 -6.39 -1.36 15.18
N ARG A 40 -6.15 -2.07 14.07
CA ARG A 40 -6.58 -3.46 13.84
C ARG A 40 -5.47 -4.49 13.99
N MET A 41 -4.22 -4.05 14.21
CA MET A 41 -3.09 -4.96 14.37
C MET A 41 -3.23 -5.83 15.62
N ASN A 42 -2.98 -7.11 15.44
CA ASN A 42 -2.88 -8.06 16.54
C ASN A 42 -1.56 -7.86 17.33
N ALA A 43 -1.52 -8.38 18.54
CA ALA A 43 -0.29 -8.38 19.31
C ALA A 43 0.84 -9.11 18.56
N PHE A 44 2.05 -8.52 18.57
CA PHE A 44 3.23 -9.00 17.84
C PHE A 44 3.11 -8.94 16.31
N GLY A 45 2.12 -8.22 15.79
CA GLY A 45 1.97 -7.97 14.36
C GLY A 45 3.18 -7.25 13.75
N ARG A 46 3.33 -7.37 12.44
CA ARG A 46 4.47 -6.83 11.70
C ARG A 46 4.02 -5.88 10.60
N VAL A 47 4.71 -4.75 10.48
CA VAL A 47 4.53 -3.78 9.40
C VAL A 47 5.82 -3.68 8.60
N ALA A 48 5.78 -4.10 7.33
CA ALA A 48 6.84 -3.88 6.37
C ALA A 48 6.61 -2.53 5.67
N LEU A 49 7.40 -1.53 6.01
CA LEU A 49 7.24 -0.15 5.55
C LEU A 49 8.06 0.08 4.29
N CYS A 50 7.42 -0.03 3.13
CA CYS A 50 8.02 0.14 1.80
C CYS A 50 7.89 1.56 1.26
N GLY A 51 6.81 2.28 1.62
CA GLY A 51 6.55 3.62 1.14
C GLY A 51 5.46 4.34 1.94
N MET A 52 5.38 5.66 1.73
CA MET A 52 4.43 6.54 2.41
C MET A 52 3.93 7.61 1.43
N ILE A 53 3.33 7.19 0.31
CA ILE A 53 2.98 8.07 -0.81
C ILE A 53 2.02 9.22 -0.42
N SER A 54 1.25 9.08 0.66
CA SER A 54 0.37 10.15 1.14
C SER A 54 1.11 11.40 1.62
N GLY A 55 2.44 11.30 1.86
CA GLY A 55 3.27 12.43 2.28
C GLY A 55 4.27 12.90 1.22
N TYR A 56 4.24 12.36 0.00
CA TYR A 56 5.21 12.70 -1.04
C TYR A 56 5.02 14.10 -1.64
N ASP A 57 3.89 14.73 -1.36
CA ASP A 57 3.63 16.14 -1.69
C ASP A 57 4.08 17.13 -0.58
N GLY A 58 4.80 16.63 0.43
CA GLY A 58 5.31 17.42 1.54
C GLY A 58 4.31 17.62 2.69
N VAL A 59 3.13 17.06 2.62
CA VAL A 59 2.16 17.08 3.72
C VAL A 59 2.62 16.11 4.83
N PRO A 60 2.74 16.57 6.09
CA PRO A 60 3.07 15.68 7.20
C PRO A 60 2.08 14.53 7.34
N ILE A 61 2.58 13.33 7.61
CA ILE A 61 1.77 12.14 7.86
C ILE A 61 1.93 11.70 9.33
N PRO A 62 1.17 12.30 10.25
CA PRO A 62 1.29 11.98 11.67
C PRO A 62 0.74 10.57 11.95
N LEU A 63 1.37 9.91 12.92
CA LEU A 63 0.78 8.74 13.56
C LEU A 63 -0.18 9.23 14.65
N SER A 64 -1.46 8.93 14.49
CA SER A 64 -2.50 9.40 15.40
C SER A 64 -2.39 8.77 16.81
N ASN A 65 -1.89 7.53 16.88
CA ASN A 65 -1.67 6.84 18.14
C ASN A 65 -0.43 5.94 18.11
N PRO A 66 0.77 6.49 18.26
CA PRO A 66 2.01 5.69 18.26
C PRO A 66 2.12 4.71 19.44
N SER A 67 1.35 4.91 20.52
CA SER A 67 1.35 3.98 21.66
C SER A 67 0.85 2.58 21.31
N LEU A 68 0.12 2.42 20.19
CA LEU A 68 -0.29 1.11 19.68
C LEU A 68 0.93 0.22 19.36
N MET A 69 2.04 0.79 18.93
CA MET A 69 3.27 0.02 18.70
C MET A 69 3.77 -0.62 19.99
N LEU A 70 3.72 0.10 21.10
CA LEU A 70 4.09 -0.41 22.43
C LEU A 70 3.06 -1.42 22.95
N THR A 71 1.79 -1.04 23.00
CA THR A 71 0.75 -1.86 23.63
C THR A 71 0.50 -3.16 22.89
N GLN A 72 0.62 -3.17 21.57
CA GLN A 72 0.53 -4.35 20.73
C GLN A 72 1.89 -5.01 20.47
N ARG A 73 2.99 -4.46 20.98
CA ARG A 73 4.35 -4.97 20.77
C ARG A 73 4.66 -5.21 19.29
N LEU A 74 4.29 -4.22 18.44
CA LEU A 74 4.44 -4.33 16.99
C LEU A 74 5.91 -4.22 16.57
N ARG A 75 6.28 -4.95 15.53
CA ARG A 75 7.52 -4.72 14.78
C ARG A 75 7.19 -3.91 13.53
N VAL A 76 7.69 -2.69 13.48
CA VAL A 76 7.60 -1.81 12.31
C VAL A 76 8.99 -1.63 11.74
N GLU A 77 9.19 -2.05 10.50
CA GLU A 77 10.52 -2.07 9.87
C GLU A 77 10.45 -1.48 8.46
N GLY A 78 11.26 -0.45 8.22
CA GLY A 78 11.44 0.13 6.89
C GLY A 78 12.43 -0.69 6.07
N PHE A 79 12.24 -0.74 4.76
CA PHE A 79 13.18 -1.35 3.83
C PHE A 79 13.11 -0.67 2.45
N ILE A 80 14.20 -0.77 1.72
CA ILE A 80 14.29 -0.33 0.33
C ILE A 80 14.44 -1.58 -0.54
N VAL A 81 13.54 -1.78 -1.49
CA VAL A 81 13.50 -3.00 -2.30
C VAL A 81 14.79 -3.26 -3.08
N SER A 82 15.52 -2.21 -3.49
CA SER A 82 16.81 -2.33 -4.19
C SER A 82 17.96 -2.85 -3.32
N GLU A 83 17.80 -2.90 -2.00
CA GLU A 83 18.79 -3.48 -1.08
C GLU A 83 18.68 -5.01 -0.97
N HIS A 84 17.67 -5.60 -1.61
CA HIS A 84 17.35 -7.04 -1.58
C HIS A 84 17.38 -7.67 -2.98
N MET A 85 18.36 -7.27 -3.80
CA MET A 85 18.48 -7.75 -5.19
C MET A 85 18.77 -9.25 -5.32
N ASP A 86 19.33 -9.85 -4.28
CA ASP A 86 19.60 -11.29 -4.17
C ASP A 86 18.34 -12.16 -4.28
N VAL A 87 17.20 -11.69 -3.77
CA VAL A 87 15.92 -12.43 -3.83
C VAL A 87 15.12 -12.16 -5.10
N TRP A 88 15.53 -11.21 -5.95
CA TRP A 88 14.77 -10.80 -7.13
C TRP A 88 14.57 -11.92 -8.17
N PRO A 89 15.57 -12.70 -8.54
CA PRO A 89 15.39 -13.75 -9.56
C PRO A 89 14.28 -14.74 -9.17
N GLU A 90 14.29 -15.17 -7.92
CA GLU A 90 13.29 -16.11 -7.41
C GLU A 90 11.91 -15.44 -7.30
N ALA A 91 11.84 -14.24 -6.73
CA ALA A 91 10.61 -13.47 -6.59
C ALA A 91 9.96 -13.20 -7.95
N LEU A 92 10.72 -12.78 -8.97
CA LEU A 92 10.20 -12.52 -10.32
C LEU A 92 9.69 -13.80 -10.99
N LYS A 93 10.36 -14.93 -10.79
CA LYS A 93 9.93 -16.23 -11.30
C LYS A 93 8.61 -16.66 -10.66
N GLU A 94 8.50 -16.53 -9.34
CA GLU A 94 7.27 -16.86 -8.60
C GLU A 94 6.11 -15.95 -9.02
N LEU A 95 6.31 -14.63 -9.00
CA LEU A 95 5.29 -13.65 -9.40
C LEU A 95 4.85 -13.85 -10.85
N GLY A 96 5.78 -14.09 -11.77
CA GLY A 96 5.48 -14.39 -13.17
C GLY A 96 4.63 -15.64 -13.33
N THR A 97 4.93 -16.68 -12.57
CA THR A 97 4.13 -17.92 -12.54
C THR A 97 2.72 -17.68 -11.99
N LEU A 98 2.60 -16.92 -10.90
CA LEU A 98 1.32 -16.59 -10.29
C LEU A 98 0.43 -15.75 -11.23
N VAL A 99 1.03 -14.81 -11.98
CA VAL A 99 0.33 -14.02 -13.01
C VAL A 99 -0.11 -14.92 -14.18
N ALA A 100 0.80 -15.73 -14.73
CA ALA A 100 0.51 -16.60 -15.87
C ALA A 100 -0.58 -17.64 -15.59
N THR A 101 -0.68 -18.10 -14.34
CA THR A 101 -1.70 -19.05 -13.88
C THR A 101 -2.99 -18.38 -13.39
N GLY A 102 -3.08 -17.05 -13.41
CA GLY A 102 -4.23 -16.30 -12.91
C GLY A 102 -4.43 -16.35 -11.39
N ARG A 103 -3.47 -16.89 -10.65
CA ARG A 103 -3.49 -16.94 -9.17
C ARG A 103 -3.21 -15.57 -8.55
N LEU A 104 -2.41 -14.72 -9.21
CA LEU A 104 -2.21 -13.32 -8.87
C LEU A 104 -3.01 -12.45 -9.84
N LYS A 105 -3.98 -11.72 -9.32
CA LYS A 105 -4.77 -10.75 -10.08
C LYS A 105 -4.19 -9.36 -9.91
N TYR A 106 -4.05 -8.64 -11.00
CA TYR A 106 -3.61 -7.25 -10.99
C TYR A 106 -4.56 -6.39 -11.83
N ARG A 107 -4.49 -5.09 -11.63
CA ARG A 107 -5.23 -4.12 -12.43
C ARG A 107 -4.31 -2.99 -12.86
N GLU A 108 -4.65 -2.40 -14.01
CA GLU A 108 -3.89 -1.33 -14.64
C GLU A 108 -4.83 -0.20 -15.05
N THR A 109 -4.33 1.02 -14.94
CA THR A 109 -4.93 2.21 -15.53
C THR A 109 -3.95 2.70 -16.58
N ILE A 110 -4.35 2.76 -17.84
CA ILE A 110 -3.46 3.06 -18.97
C ILE A 110 -3.82 4.42 -19.53
N ALA A 111 -2.90 5.37 -19.47
CA ALA A 111 -2.97 6.61 -20.23
C ALA A 111 -2.62 6.31 -21.70
N PRO A 112 -3.43 6.75 -22.68
CA PRO A 112 -3.33 6.23 -24.05
C PRO A 112 -2.15 6.77 -24.86
N ARG A 113 -1.50 7.85 -24.44
CA ARG A 113 -0.42 8.51 -25.19
C ARG A 113 0.66 9.04 -24.25
N ILE A 114 1.85 9.23 -24.77
CA ILE A 114 2.97 9.80 -24.01
C ILE A 114 2.69 11.22 -23.49
N GLU A 115 1.95 12.02 -24.25
CA GLU A 115 1.57 13.39 -23.87
C GLU A 115 0.69 13.42 -22.62
N ASP A 116 0.00 12.32 -22.32
CA ASP A 116 -0.85 12.20 -21.15
C ASP A 116 -0.05 11.84 -19.87
N ALA A 117 1.26 11.55 -19.97
CA ALA A 117 2.11 11.14 -18.87
C ALA A 117 2.13 12.14 -17.68
N PRO A 118 2.24 13.46 -17.89
CA PRO A 118 2.21 14.41 -16.77
C PRO A 118 0.89 14.37 -16.00
N GLN A 119 -0.25 14.28 -16.72
CA GLN A 119 -1.57 14.20 -16.08
C GLN A 119 -1.80 12.87 -15.39
N ALA A 120 -1.29 11.78 -15.96
CA ALA A 120 -1.33 10.45 -15.34
C ALA A 120 -0.53 10.44 -14.03
N PHE A 121 0.65 11.06 -14.00
CA PHE A 121 1.48 11.20 -12.80
C PHE A 121 0.78 12.04 -11.71
N LEU A 122 0.27 13.21 -12.07
CA LEU A 122 -0.51 14.04 -11.13
C LEU A 122 -1.77 13.31 -10.62
N GLY A 123 -2.38 12.51 -11.50
CA GLY A 123 -3.51 11.66 -11.16
C GLY A 123 -3.15 10.56 -10.15
N LEU A 124 -1.96 9.97 -10.27
CA LEU A 124 -1.44 8.98 -9.34
C LEU A 124 -1.34 9.54 -7.91
N LEU A 125 -0.72 10.71 -7.75
CA LEU A 125 -0.58 11.39 -6.46
C LEU A 125 -1.95 11.73 -5.82
N LYS A 126 -2.97 11.94 -6.65
CA LYS A 126 -4.36 12.20 -6.21
C LYS A 126 -5.20 10.93 -6.11
N GLY A 127 -4.60 9.75 -6.28
CA GLY A 127 -5.29 8.46 -6.21
C GLY A 127 -6.36 8.27 -7.28
N LYS A 128 -6.24 8.85 -8.48
CA LYS A 128 -7.21 8.71 -9.57
C LYS A 128 -7.11 7.38 -10.30
N ASN A 129 -5.93 6.75 -10.30
CA ASN A 129 -5.72 5.43 -10.91
C ASN A 129 -6.29 4.31 -10.04
N PHE A 130 -6.53 3.16 -10.67
CA PHE A 130 -6.82 1.90 -10.00
C PHE A 130 -5.83 0.84 -10.45
N GLY A 131 -5.05 0.29 -9.50
CA GLY A 131 -3.92 -0.57 -9.81
C GLY A 131 -2.70 0.20 -10.33
N LYS A 132 -1.90 -0.43 -11.18
CA LYS A 132 -0.69 0.18 -11.74
C LYS A 132 -1.04 1.26 -12.77
N GLN A 133 -0.50 2.45 -12.60
CA GLN A 133 -0.58 3.49 -13.64
C GLN A 133 0.49 3.23 -14.70
N LEU A 134 0.05 3.11 -15.93
CA LEU A 134 0.90 2.95 -17.11
C LEU A 134 0.64 4.08 -18.11
N VAL A 135 1.57 4.27 -19.03
CA VAL A 135 1.43 5.17 -20.19
C VAL A 135 1.80 4.37 -21.42
N LYS A 136 0.90 4.36 -22.42
CA LYS A 136 1.17 3.74 -23.72
C LYS A 136 2.11 4.65 -24.50
N LEU A 137 3.21 4.11 -25.02
CA LEU A 137 4.20 4.90 -25.77
C LEU A 137 3.95 4.90 -27.29
N LEU A 138 3.35 3.82 -27.81
CA LEU A 138 3.06 3.61 -29.24
C LEU A 138 1.64 3.14 -29.43
#